data_92ce26f80401ef7c16b1153cb45c6a18
#
_entry.id   92ce26f80401ef7c16b1153cb45c6a18
#
_cell.length_a   1.000
_cell.length_b   1.000
_cell.length_c   1.000
_cell.angle_alpha   90.00
_cell.angle_beta   90.00
_cell.angle_gamma   90.00
#
_symmetry.space_group_name_H-M   'P 1'
#
loop_
_entity.id
_entity.type
_entity.pdbx_description
1 polymer ?
#
loop_
_entity_poly.entity_id
_entity_poly.type
_entity_poly.pdbx_seq_one_letter_code
_entity_poly.pdbx_strand_id
1 'polypeptide(L)'
;MQIKYIDGPRLHRAIQAGINHVITRKDYLNKINVFPVPDGDTGTNMAYTLATISEETKDNTELHISKVADSIADASLNGARGNSGSILAQFFVGFADGVASLNRLTPASFSNAVETAKNYSYDALSEPKEGTILSVISDWSDSLKAINKEHDDFIQIFDKALEKAKYSLEKTPEKLAILKKSGVV
;
A
#
# COMPACT_ATOMS: atom_id res chain seq x y z
N MET A 1 0.85 -4.76 -25.26
CA MET A 1 -0.09 -3.69 -24.87
C MET A 1 0.65 -2.77 -23.90
N GLN A 2 0.56 -1.45 -24.05
CA GLN A 2 1.18 -0.50 -23.13
C GLN A 2 0.09 0.22 -22.34
N ILE A 3 0.34 0.50 -21.06
CA ILE A 3 -0.57 1.27 -20.20
C ILE A 3 0.16 2.55 -19.77
N LYS A 4 -0.18 3.67 -20.40
CA LYS A 4 0.45 4.98 -20.15
C LYS A 4 -0.28 5.83 -19.12
N TYR A 5 -1.49 5.47 -18.73
CA TYR A 5 -2.27 6.15 -17.71
C TYR A 5 -3.21 5.20 -16.97
N ILE A 6 -3.52 5.55 -15.72
CA ILE A 6 -4.51 4.90 -14.88
C ILE A 6 -5.62 5.92 -14.60
N ASP A 7 -6.87 5.54 -14.89
CA ASP A 7 -8.09 6.26 -14.56
C ASP A 7 -8.76 5.68 -13.31
N GLY A 8 -9.87 6.28 -12.87
CA GLY A 8 -10.62 5.83 -11.71
C GLY A 8 -11.01 4.36 -11.77
N PRO A 9 -11.65 3.86 -12.85
CA PRO A 9 -12.05 2.46 -12.95
C PRO A 9 -10.88 1.47 -12.94
N ARG A 10 -9.72 1.85 -13.49
CA ARG A 10 -8.52 0.99 -13.43
C ARG A 10 -7.94 0.94 -12.02
N LEU A 11 -7.86 2.10 -11.34
CA LEU A 11 -7.43 2.15 -9.95
C LEU A 11 -8.33 1.28 -9.08
N HIS A 12 -9.65 1.48 -9.17
CA HIS A 12 -10.62 0.73 -8.38
C HIS A 12 -10.46 -0.79 -8.57
N ARG A 13 -10.42 -1.27 -9.82
CA ARG A 13 -10.21 -2.71 -10.09
C ARG A 13 -8.89 -3.25 -9.56
N ALA A 14 -7.81 -2.48 -9.68
CA ALA A 14 -6.49 -2.90 -9.17
C ALA A 14 -6.50 -2.99 -7.64
N ILE A 15 -7.10 -2.03 -6.95
CA ILE A 15 -7.24 -2.03 -5.49
C ILE A 15 -8.11 -3.21 -5.03
N GLN A 16 -9.27 -3.45 -5.66
CA GLN A 16 -10.13 -4.58 -5.32
C GLN A 16 -9.42 -5.94 -5.49
N ALA A 17 -8.63 -6.10 -6.57
CA ALA A 17 -7.82 -7.30 -6.77
C ALA A 17 -6.75 -7.47 -5.68
N GLY A 18 -6.05 -6.40 -5.31
CA GLY A 18 -5.07 -6.39 -4.23
C GLY A 18 -5.69 -6.73 -2.87
N ILE A 19 -6.85 -6.15 -2.55
CA ILE A 19 -7.61 -6.41 -1.33
C ILE A 19 -7.92 -7.92 -1.21
N ASN A 20 -8.50 -8.50 -2.24
CA ASN A 20 -8.83 -9.93 -2.26
C ASN A 20 -7.59 -10.79 -2.03
N HIS A 21 -6.46 -10.43 -2.63
CA HIS A 21 -5.22 -11.17 -2.44
C HIS A 21 -4.72 -11.12 -0.99
N VAL A 22 -4.76 -9.98 -0.33
CA VAL A 22 -4.36 -9.84 1.08
C VAL A 22 -5.32 -10.59 2.01
N ILE A 23 -6.63 -10.48 1.79
CA ILE A 23 -7.64 -11.16 2.61
C ILE A 23 -7.44 -12.69 2.57
N THR A 24 -7.11 -13.27 1.41
CA THR A 24 -6.82 -14.70 1.30
C THR A 24 -5.57 -15.14 2.03
N ARG A 25 -4.69 -14.22 2.41
CA ARG A 25 -3.45 -14.48 3.16
C ARG A 25 -3.55 -14.11 4.65
N LYS A 26 -4.73 -13.73 5.14
CA LYS A 26 -4.96 -13.26 6.51
C LYS A 26 -4.35 -14.20 7.56
N ASP A 27 -4.65 -15.49 7.49
CA ASP A 27 -4.20 -16.45 8.50
C ASP A 27 -2.68 -16.67 8.47
N TYR A 28 -2.08 -16.61 7.29
CA TYR A 28 -0.63 -16.63 7.15
C TYR A 28 0.01 -15.39 7.79
N LEU A 29 -0.53 -14.19 7.53
CA LEU A 29 -0.03 -12.94 8.11
C LEU A 29 -0.15 -12.94 9.64
N ASN A 30 -1.25 -13.49 10.20
CA ASN A 30 -1.38 -13.67 11.64
C ASN A 30 -0.30 -14.61 12.20
N LYS A 31 -0.03 -15.71 11.51
CA LYS A 31 0.96 -16.71 11.95
C LYS A 31 2.37 -16.17 12.02
N ILE A 32 2.75 -15.25 11.12
CA ILE A 32 4.09 -14.66 11.08
C ILE A 32 4.21 -13.34 11.85
N ASN A 33 3.16 -12.90 12.50
CA ASN A 33 3.15 -11.67 13.29
C ASN A 33 4.00 -11.85 14.58
N VAL A 34 5.10 -11.12 14.67
CA VAL A 34 6.03 -11.15 15.80
C VAL A 34 6.41 -9.77 16.33
N PHE A 35 6.02 -8.71 15.64
CA PHE A 35 6.35 -7.33 15.98
C PHE A 35 5.14 -6.40 15.76
N PRO A 36 4.91 -5.40 16.64
CA PRO A 36 5.64 -5.11 17.89
C PRO A 36 5.37 -6.12 19.01
N VAL A 37 4.24 -6.81 18.96
CA VAL A 37 3.81 -7.85 19.90
C VAL A 37 3.34 -9.07 19.10
N PRO A 38 3.66 -10.30 19.52
CA PRO A 38 3.24 -11.51 18.81
C PRO A 38 1.81 -11.92 19.20
N ASP A 39 0.85 -11.03 18.99
CA ASP A 39 -0.58 -11.24 19.29
C ASP A 39 -1.37 -11.91 18.16
N GLY A 40 -0.72 -12.12 16.99
CA GLY A 40 -1.30 -12.85 15.88
C GLY A 40 -2.48 -12.14 15.20
N ASP A 41 -2.55 -10.82 15.25
CA ASP A 41 -3.70 -10.05 14.77
C ASP A 41 -3.45 -9.19 13.51
N THR A 42 -2.19 -9.07 13.06
CA THR A 42 -1.80 -8.23 11.90
C THR A 42 -2.64 -8.53 10.67
N GLY A 43 -2.77 -9.81 10.29
CA GLY A 43 -3.56 -10.21 9.13
C GLY A 43 -5.05 -9.90 9.32
N THR A 44 -5.57 -10.08 10.52
CA THR A 44 -6.98 -9.76 10.85
C THR A 44 -7.22 -8.25 10.75
N ASN A 45 -6.35 -7.43 11.28
CA ASN A 45 -6.46 -5.97 11.24
C ASN A 45 -6.37 -5.44 9.80
N MET A 46 -5.39 -5.92 9.01
CA MET A 46 -5.27 -5.57 7.60
C MET A 46 -6.51 -6.01 6.81
N ALA A 47 -6.96 -7.26 7.00
CA ALA A 47 -8.12 -7.79 6.28
C ALA A 47 -9.41 -7.02 6.63
N TYR A 48 -9.60 -6.61 7.89
CA TYR A 48 -10.74 -5.81 8.28
C TYR A 48 -10.74 -4.43 7.60
N THR A 49 -9.61 -3.71 7.66
CA THR A 49 -9.45 -2.40 7.02
C THR A 49 -9.72 -2.50 5.52
N LEU A 50 -9.13 -3.49 4.86
CA LEU A 50 -9.26 -3.69 3.42
C LEU A 50 -10.67 -4.17 3.00
N ALA A 51 -11.32 -5.00 3.83
CA ALA A 51 -12.71 -5.43 3.56
C ALA A 51 -13.69 -4.25 3.66
N THR A 52 -13.47 -3.31 4.58
CA THR A 52 -14.26 -2.07 4.66
C THR A 52 -14.12 -1.25 3.38
N ILE A 53 -12.89 -1.09 2.87
CA ILE A 53 -12.67 -0.41 1.58
C ILE A 53 -13.43 -1.13 0.47
N SER A 54 -13.32 -2.45 0.39
CA SER A 54 -14.00 -3.23 -0.66
C SER A 54 -15.51 -3.07 -0.61
N GLU A 55 -16.12 -3.13 0.56
CA GLU A 55 -17.57 -3.05 0.73
C GLU A 55 -18.10 -1.63 0.46
N GLU A 56 -17.45 -0.60 1.02
CA GLU A 56 -17.92 0.79 0.89
C GLU A 56 -17.68 1.36 -0.52
N THR A 57 -16.74 0.80 -1.28
CA THR A 57 -16.44 1.27 -2.64
C THR A 57 -16.93 0.34 -3.75
N LYS A 58 -17.61 -0.77 -3.45
CA LYS A 58 -17.99 -1.81 -4.41
C LYS A 58 -18.75 -1.28 -5.64
N ASP A 59 -19.62 -0.31 -5.42
CA ASP A 59 -20.47 0.28 -6.46
C ASP A 59 -19.89 1.59 -7.03
N ASN A 60 -18.61 1.87 -6.76
CA ASN A 60 -17.97 3.09 -7.23
C ASN A 60 -17.76 3.04 -8.76
N THR A 61 -18.41 3.95 -9.48
CA THR A 61 -18.34 4.08 -10.94
C THR A 61 -17.64 5.37 -11.40
N GLU A 62 -16.99 6.07 -10.47
CA GLU A 62 -16.30 7.33 -10.74
C GLU A 62 -15.19 7.19 -11.78
N LEU A 63 -15.14 8.13 -12.71
CA LEU A 63 -14.13 8.14 -13.77
C LEU A 63 -12.84 8.84 -13.35
N HIS A 64 -12.96 9.85 -12.47
CA HIS A 64 -11.84 10.65 -12.01
C HIS A 64 -11.07 9.93 -10.92
N ILE A 65 -9.73 9.88 -11.07
CA ILE A 65 -8.85 9.22 -10.12
C ILE A 65 -8.97 9.80 -8.70
N SER A 66 -9.09 11.13 -8.58
CA SER A 66 -9.24 11.81 -7.30
C SER A 66 -10.49 11.33 -6.54
N LYS A 67 -11.62 11.20 -7.21
CA LYS A 67 -12.88 10.77 -6.58
C LYS A 67 -12.85 9.32 -6.12
N VAL A 68 -12.20 8.45 -6.90
CA VAL A 68 -12.00 7.05 -6.49
C VAL A 68 -11.03 6.98 -5.31
N ALA A 69 -9.95 7.75 -5.34
CA ALA A 69 -8.97 7.79 -4.25
C ALA A 69 -9.59 8.36 -2.95
N ASP A 70 -10.40 9.42 -3.03
CA ASP A 70 -11.14 9.99 -1.90
C ASP A 70 -12.04 8.92 -1.25
N SER A 71 -12.84 8.20 -2.07
CA SER A 71 -13.73 7.15 -1.56
C SER A 71 -12.95 6.00 -0.87
N ILE A 72 -11.79 5.63 -1.42
CA ILE A 72 -10.92 4.61 -0.82
C ILE A 72 -10.33 5.12 0.48
N ALA A 73 -9.88 6.38 0.55
CA ALA A 73 -9.33 6.99 1.74
C ALA A 73 -10.37 7.03 2.88
N ASP A 74 -11.57 7.52 2.60
CA ASP A 74 -12.66 7.59 3.58
C ASP A 74 -13.00 6.20 4.13
N ALA A 75 -13.20 5.22 3.25
CA ALA A 75 -13.48 3.84 3.65
C ALA A 75 -12.32 3.21 4.46
N SER A 76 -11.07 3.55 4.13
CA SER A 76 -9.90 3.07 4.84
C SER A 76 -9.83 3.60 6.27
N LEU A 77 -10.20 4.87 6.48
CA LEU A 77 -10.30 5.48 7.81
C LEU A 77 -11.40 4.84 8.64
N ASN A 78 -12.57 4.58 8.04
CA ASN A 78 -13.70 3.90 8.69
C ASN A 78 -13.32 2.50 9.16
N GLY A 79 -12.49 1.81 8.39
CA GLY A 79 -12.05 0.44 8.67
C GLY A 79 -10.70 0.32 9.37
N ALA A 80 -10.00 1.42 9.71
CA ALA A 80 -8.67 1.36 10.29
C ALA A 80 -8.64 0.60 11.62
N ARG A 81 -7.77 -0.43 11.73
CA ARG A 81 -7.67 -1.28 12.91
C ARG A 81 -6.24 -1.65 13.24
N GLY A 82 -5.83 -1.42 14.48
CA GLY A 82 -4.46 -1.67 14.94
C GLY A 82 -3.42 -0.86 14.15
N ASN A 83 -2.14 -1.06 14.46
CA ASN A 83 -1.05 -0.35 13.79
C ASN A 83 -1.02 -0.65 12.28
N SER A 84 -1.22 -1.90 11.88
CA SER A 84 -1.19 -2.31 10.47
C SER A 84 -2.33 -1.69 9.65
N GLY A 85 -3.54 -1.62 10.21
CA GLY A 85 -4.68 -0.96 9.57
C GLY A 85 -4.50 0.56 9.52
N SER A 86 -3.96 1.17 10.57
CA SER A 86 -3.67 2.61 10.60
C SER A 86 -2.63 3.02 9.55
N ILE A 87 -1.56 2.24 9.38
CA ILE A 87 -0.55 2.46 8.32
C ILE A 87 -1.20 2.40 6.94
N LEU A 88 -2.05 1.38 6.68
CA LEU A 88 -2.74 1.25 5.39
C LEU A 88 -3.71 2.41 5.16
N ALA A 89 -4.49 2.80 6.17
CA ALA A 89 -5.44 3.90 6.06
C ALA A 89 -4.70 5.21 5.74
N GLN A 90 -3.65 5.52 6.46
CA GLN A 90 -2.84 6.73 6.20
C GLN A 90 -2.14 6.67 4.83
N PHE A 91 -1.74 5.48 4.37
CA PHE A 91 -1.25 5.33 2.99
C PHE A 91 -2.31 5.76 1.96
N PHE A 92 -3.56 5.30 2.11
CA PHE A 92 -4.62 5.66 1.18
C PHE A 92 -5.03 7.13 1.28
N VAL A 93 -5.03 7.71 2.48
CA VAL A 93 -5.27 9.16 2.69
C VAL A 93 -4.19 9.98 2.00
N GLY A 94 -2.92 9.66 2.22
CA GLY A 94 -1.81 10.37 1.57
C GLY A 94 -1.79 10.17 0.05
N PHE A 95 -2.23 9.01 -0.45
CA PHE A 95 -2.39 8.78 -1.88
C PHE A 95 -3.50 9.66 -2.47
N ALA A 96 -4.66 9.76 -1.80
CA ALA A 96 -5.76 10.61 -2.21
C ALA A 96 -5.36 12.08 -2.25
N ASP A 97 -4.63 12.55 -1.23
CA ASP A 97 -4.07 13.91 -1.20
C ASP A 97 -3.12 14.15 -2.39
N GLY A 98 -2.25 13.20 -2.67
CA GLY A 98 -1.32 13.27 -3.81
C GLY A 98 -1.98 13.29 -5.20
N VAL A 99 -3.27 12.93 -5.31
CA VAL A 99 -4.03 12.91 -6.57
C VAL A 99 -5.23 13.86 -6.59
N ALA A 100 -5.41 14.70 -5.59
CA ALA A 100 -6.62 15.50 -5.34
C ALA A 100 -7.12 16.33 -6.54
N SER A 101 -6.23 16.77 -7.42
CA SER A 101 -6.56 17.58 -8.60
C SER A 101 -6.51 16.81 -9.93
N LEU A 102 -6.32 15.50 -9.89
CA LEU A 102 -6.06 14.70 -11.09
C LEU A 102 -7.30 13.95 -11.57
N ASN A 103 -7.47 13.90 -12.89
CA ASN A 103 -8.47 13.05 -13.53
C ASN A 103 -7.94 11.64 -13.80
N ARG A 104 -6.63 11.51 -14.03
CA ARG A 104 -5.92 10.25 -14.30
C ARG A 104 -4.47 10.37 -13.87
N LEU A 105 -3.82 9.23 -13.66
CA LEU A 105 -2.42 9.14 -13.30
C LEU A 105 -1.55 8.83 -14.52
N THR A 106 -0.45 9.53 -14.64
CA THR A 106 0.74 9.14 -15.39
C THR A 106 1.72 8.42 -14.45
N PRO A 107 2.77 7.73 -14.95
CA PRO A 107 3.82 7.18 -14.10
C PRO A 107 4.44 8.20 -13.13
N ALA A 108 4.71 9.41 -13.61
CA ALA A 108 5.29 10.47 -12.78
C ALA A 108 4.34 10.91 -11.66
N SER A 109 3.07 11.20 -11.97
CA SER A 109 2.09 11.60 -10.95
C SER A 109 1.76 10.46 -9.98
N PHE A 110 1.76 9.20 -10.44
CA PHE A 110 1.62 8.03 -9.57
C PHE A 110 2.78 7.94 -8.55
N SER A 111 4.00 8.09 -9.03
CA SER A 111 5.20 8.07 -8.18
C SER A 111 5.19 9.19 -7.12
N ASN A 112 4.73 10.39 -7.49
CA ASN A 112 4.58 11.50 -6.55
C ASN A 112 3.48 11.23 -5.52
N ALA A 113 2.33 10.68 -5.93
CA ALA A 113 1.26 10.31 -5.02
C ALA A 113 1.69 9.20 -4.03
N VAL A 114 2.45 8.21 -4.49
CA VAL A 114 3.02 7.18 -3.61
C VAL A 114 4.04 7.76 -2.63
N GLU A 115 4.80 8.79 -3.01
CA GLU A 115 5.68 9.48 -2.06
C GLU A 115 4.90 10.19 -0.96
N THR A 116 3.81 10.89 -1.32
CA THR A 116 2.92 11.51 -0.33
C THR A 116 2.34 10.42 0.59
N ALA A 117 1.84 9.32 0.02
CA ALA A 117 1.32 8.18 0.77
C ALA A 117 2.35 7.55 1.73
N LYS A 118 3.62 7.45 1.30
CA LYS A 118 4.72 7.01 2.17
C LYS A 118 4.85 7.91 3.41
N ASN A 119 4.87 9.23 3.24
CA ASN A 119 5.02 10.16 4.35
C ASN A 119 3.88 10.02 5.35
N TYR A 120 2.63 9.97 4.89
CA TYR A 120 1.46 9.75 5.73
C TYR A 120 1.51 8.40 6.48
N SER A 121 2.05 7.34 5.84
CA SER A 121 2.22 6.04 6.47
C SER A 121 3.19 6.08 7.65
N TYR A 122 4.27 6.85 7.57
CA TYR A 122 5.21 7.06 8.67
C TYR A 122 4.56 7.86 9.80
N ASP A 123 3.77 8.87 9.48
CA ASP A 123 3.06 9.72 10.45
C ASP A 123 1.91 8.97 11.17
N ALA A 124 1.52 7.79 10.68
CA ALA A 124 0.52 6.94 11.33
C ALA A 124 0.94 6.42 12.72
N LEU A 125 2.23 6.41 13.01
CA LEU A 125 2.79 5.85 14.24
C LEU A 125 3.63 6.90 14.98
N SER A 126 3.51 6.93 16.32
CA SER A 126 4.35 7.78 17.16
C SER A 126 5.85 7.39 17.09
N GLU A 127 6.13 6.12 16.87
CA GLU A 127 7.48 5.58 16.77
C GLU A 127 7.60 4.64 15.58
N PRO A 128 7.75 5.15 14.34
CA PRO A 128 7.96 4.30 13.16
C PRO A 128 9.27 3.51 13.27
N LYS A 129 9.23 2.24 12.90
CA LYS A 129 10.40 1.34 12.98
C LYS A 129 10.78 0.82 11.61
N GLU A 130 12.08 0.86 11.33
CA GLU A 130 12.65 0.21 10.14
C GLU A 130 12.58 -1.33 10.25
N GLY A 131 12.58 -1.99 9.10
CA GLY A 131 12.40 -3.45 9.03
C GLY A 131 10.95 -3.90 9.13
N THR A 132 10.02 -2.97 8.95
CA THR A 132 8.57 -3.21 8.91
C THR A 132 8.01 -2.93 7.51
N ILE A 133 6.68 -2.98 7.36
CA ILE A 133 6.00 -2.55 6.13
C ILE A 133 6.38 -1.13 5.70
N LEU A 134 6.75 -0.26 6.65
CA LEU A 134 7.19 1.10 6.37
C LEU A 134 8.46 1.14 5.52
N SER A 135 9.44 0.27 5.82
CA SER A 135 10.65 0.14 5.00
C SER A 135 10.32 -0.31 3.58
N VAL A 136 9.39 -1.27 3.43
CA VAL A 136 8.98 -1.76 2.11
C VAL A 136 8.26 -0.67 1.32
N ILE A 137 7.36 0.10 1.94
CA ILE A 137 6.68 1.24 1.32
C ILE A 137 7.71 2.30 0.88
N SER A 138 8.70 2.60 1.73
CA SER A 138 9.75 3.59 1.43
C SER A 138 10.59 3.16 0.23
N ASP A 139 11.15 1.94 0.28
CA ASP A 139 12.01 1.42 -0.79
C ASP A 139 11.24 1.27 -2.13
N TRP A 140 9.95 0.90 -2.05
CA TRP A 140 9.08 0.85 -3.22
C TRP A 140 8.83 2.25 -3.81
N SER A 141 8.52 3.24 -2.98
CA SER A 141 8.33 4.63 -3.39
C SER A 141 9.58 5.18 -4.11
N ASP A 142 10.75 4.97 -3.52
CA ASP A 142 12.01 5.44 -4.09
C ASP A 142 12.34 4.73 -5.41
N SER A 143 12.02 3.43 -5.51
CA SER A 143 12.19 2.67 -6.74
C SER A 143 11.28 3.15 -7.88
N LEU A 144 10.02 3.49 -7.58
CA LEU A 144 9.10 4.06 -8.57
C LEU A 144 9.64 5.36 -9.16
N LYS A 145 10.21 6.24 -8.34
CA LYS A 145 10.83 7.49 -8.81
C LYS A 145 12.02 7.26 -9.72
N ALA A 146 12.84 6.25 -9.43
CA ALA A 146 13.99 5.91 -10.26
C ALA A 146 13.54 5.30 -11.59
N ILE A 147 12.62 4.33 -11.56
CA ILE A 147 12.17 3.56 -12.73
C ILE A 147 11.40 4.44 -13.71
N ASN A 148 10.56 5.37 -13.23
CA ASN A 148 9.73 6.18 -14.11
C ASN A 148 10.54 7.23 -14.93
N LYS A 149 11.82 7.44 -14.63
CA LYS A 149 12.71 8.26 -15.46
C LYS A 149 13.08 7.58 -16.79
N GLU A 150 13.01 6.25 -16.82
CA GLU A 150 13.42 5.42 -17.96
C GLU A 150 12.24 4.76 -18.67
N HIS A 151 11.07 4.67 -18.00
CA HIS A 151 9.90 3.95 -18.48
C HIS A 151 8.63 4.79 -18.34
N ASP A 152 7.75 4.70 -19.34
CA ASP A 152 6.44 5.37 -19.38
C ASP A 152 5.26 4.38 -19.47
N ASP A 153 5.53 3.07 -19.30
CA ASP A 153 4.55 1.99 -19.31
C ASP A 153 4.37 1.42 -17.90
N PHE A 154 3.18 1.54 -17.35
CA PHE A 154 2.85 1.03 -16.01
C PHE A 154 3.11 -0.46 -15.82
N ILE A 155 2.99 -1.28 -16.88
CA ILE A 155 3.29 -2.72 -16.77
C ILE A 155 4.76 -2.90 -16.40
N GLN A 156 5.66 -2.28 -17.14
CA GLN A 156 7.11 -2.39 -16.89
C GLN A 156 7.50 -1.77 -15.55
N ILE A 157 6.87 -0.63 -15.20
CA ILE A 157 7.16 0.07 -13.95
C ILE A 157 6.75 -0.79 -12.76
N PHE A 158 5.53 -1.37 -12.77
CA PHE A 158 5.05 -2.21 -11.67
C PHE A 158 5.82 -3.51 -11.54
N ASP A 159 6.18 -4.17 -12.65
CA ASP A 159 7.00 -5.38 -12.59
C ASP A 159 8.35 -5.11 -11.92
N LYS A 160 9.05 -4.06 -12.35
CA LYS A 160 10.34 -3.69 -11.76
C LYS A 160 10.22 -3.21 -10.30
N ALA A 161 9.20 -2.41 -10.00
CA ALA A 161 8.98 -1.89 -8.66
C ALA A 161 8.56 -3.00 -7.68
N LEU A 162 7.80 -4.00 -8.14
CA LEU A 162 7.45 -5.17 -7.33
C LEU A 162 8.69 -5.99 -6.95
N GLU A 163 9.65 -6.19 -7.87
CA GLU A 163 10.90 -6.86 -7.56
C GLU A 163 11.71 -6.10 -6.49
N LYS A 164 11.71 -4.77 -6.53
CA LYS A 164 12.34 -3.93 -5.50
C LYS A 164 11.65 -4.05 -4.15
N ALA A 165 10.31 -4.07 -4.13
CA ALA A 165 9.53 -4.26 -2.90
C ALA A 165 9.79 -5.65 -2.27
N LYS A 166 9.83 -6.71 -3.08
CA LYS A 166 10.19 -8.06 -2.62
C LYS A 166 11.60 -8.10 -2.02
N TYR A 167 12.57 -7.51 -2.71
CA TYR A 167 13.94 -7.42 -2.20
C TYR A 167 14.00 -6.66 -0.86
N SER A 168 13.28 -5.52 -0.75
CA SER A 168 13.18 -4.79 0.51
C SER A 168 12.59 -5.66 1.63
N LEU A 169 11.52 -6.41 1.34
CA LEU A 169 10.91 -7.33 2.29
C LEU A 169 11.92 -8.39 2.79
N GLU A 170 12.70 -8.99 1.90
CA GLU A 170 13.74 -9.97 2.25
C GLU A 170 14.84 -9.37 3.14
N LYS A 171 15.04 -8.04 3.07
CA LYS A 171 16.02 -7.30 3.87
C LYS A 171 15.51 -6.81 5.23
N THR A 172 14.22 -6.94 5.49
CA THR A 172 13.63 -6.50 6.79
C THR A 172 14.30 -7.13 8.02
N PRO A 173 14.73 -8.42 8.02
CA PRO A 173 15.42 -9.01 9.17
C PRO A 173 16.79 -8.40 9.47
N GLU A 174 17.41 -7.76 8.49
CA GLU A 174 18.68 -7.05 8.69
C GLU A 174 18.45 -5.72 9.41
N LYS A 175 17.27 -5.11 9.24
CA LYS A 175 16.88 -3.82 9.85
C LYS A 175 16.19 -4.01 11.21
N LEU A 176 15.51 -5.15 11.45
CA LEU A 176 14.74 -5.43 12.67
C LEU A 176 15.09 -6.81 13.24
N ALA A 177 15.96 -6.82 14.24
CA ALA A 177 16.58 -8.03 14.80
C ALA A 177 15.58 -9.09 15.32
N ILE A 178 14.38 -8.67 15.77
CA ILE A 178 13.36 -9.62 16.26
C ILE A 178 12.87 -10.56 15.15
N LEU A 179 12.78 -10.10 13.90
CA LEU A 179 12.38 -10.92 12.75
C LEU A 179 13.37 -12.07 12.54
N LYS A 180 14.67 -11.80 12.64
CA LYS A 180 15.70 -12.82 12.53
C LYS A 180 15.67 -13.82 13.69
N LYS A 181 15.41 -13.35 14.91
CA LYS A 181 15.36 -14.20 16.12
C LYS A 181 14.12 -15.11 16.13
N SER A 182 13.02 -14.67 15.55
CA SER A 182 11.75 -15.42 15.52
C SER A 182 11.71 -16.53 14.46
N GLY A 183 12.61 -16.48 13.47
CA GLY A 183 12.65 -17.46 12.39
C GLY A 183 11.45 -17.40 11.42
N VAL A 184 10.73 -16.29 11.39
CA VAL A 184 9.56 -16.13 10.48
C VAL A 184 9.92 -15.56 9.11
N VAL A 185 11.18 -15.22 8.90
CA VAL A 185 11.76 -14.74 7.63
C VAL A 185 13.13 -15.36 7.43
#